data_8f6d7e6bc7064c769fcc8a5396f13c82
#
_entry.id   8f6d7e6bc7064c769fcc8a5396f13c82
#
_cell.length_a   1.000
_cell.length_b   1.000
_cell.length_c   1.000
_cell.angle_alpha   90.00
_cell.angle_beta   90.00
_cell.angle_gamma   90.00
#
_symmetry.space_group_name_H-M   'P 1'
#
loop_
_entity.id
_entity.type
_entity.pdbx_description
1 polymer ?
#
loop_
_entity_poly.entity_id
_entity_poly.type
_entity_poly.pdbx_seq_one_letter_code
_entity_poly.pdbx_strand_id
1 'polypeptide(L)'
;MFDNQPTYGDNPTARNRGQPAKQQGDYWVGGYEDRPTPDDTPGEIQGDGPTGTLTSPFFEITGKYITFLIGGGCDANLIHADLIIDGVVRNSGGRVF
;
A
#
# COMPACT_ATOMS: atom_id res chain seq x y z
N MET A 1 -0.97 -14.37 -4.80
CA MET A 1 -2.08 -13.66 -4.12
C MET A 1 -1.52 -12.42 -3.46
N PHE A 2 -2.21 -11.32 -3.54
CA PHE A 2 -1.82 -10.09 -2.87
C PHE A 2 -1.91 -10.26 -1.34
N ASP A 3 -0.86 -9.86 -0.63
CA ASP A 3 -0.86 -9.88 0.83
C ASP A 3 -1.58 -8.62 1.34
N ASN A 4 -2.63 -8.81 2.13
CA ASN A 4 -3.41 -7.71 2.72
C ASN A 4 -3.03 -7.43 4.17
N GLN A 5 -1.98 -8.05 4.68
CA GLN A 5 -1.47 -7.78 6.01
C GLN A 5 -0.57 -6.55 5.97
N PRO A 6 -0.64 -5.67 6.96
CA PRO A 6 0.31 -4.57 7.05
C PRO A 6 1.74 -5.09 7.18
N THR A 7 2.64 -4.51 6.42
CA THR A 7 4.07 -4.80 6.54
C THR A 7 4.68 -3.87 7.58
N TYR A 8 5.56 -4.40 8.43
CA TYR A 8 6.21 -3.58 9.45
C TYR A 8 7.03 -2.46 8.84
N GLY A 9 6.90 -1.25 9.42
CA GLY A 9 7.42 -0.02 8.86
C GLY A 9 8.92 0.07 8.70
N ASP A 10 9.67 -0.77 9.41
CA ASP A 10 11.13 -0.82 9.29
C ASP A 10 11.60 -1.67 8.10
N ASN A 11 10.72 -2.48 7.51
CA ASN A 11 11.12 -3.42 6.46
C ASN A 11 11.69 -2.72 5.21
N PRO A 12 11.07 -1.68 4.65
CA PRO A 12 11.64 -1.00 3.49
C PRO A 12 12.96 -0.30 3.79
N THR A 13 13.14 0.22 5.00
CA THR A 13 14.42 0.80 5.39
C THR A 13 15.52 -0.27 5.39
N ALA A 14 15.24 -1.43 5.96
CA ALA A 14 16.17 -2.55 5.95
C ALA A 14 16.47 -3.04 4.54
N ARG A 15 15.43 -3.16 3.69
CA ARG A 15 15.57 -3.56 2.29
C ARG A 15 16.39 -2.55 1.47
N ASN A 16 16.17 -1.27 1.70
CA ASN A 16 16.78 -0.19 0.94
C ASN A 16 18.09 0.33 1.56
N ARG A 17 18.65 -0.39 2.52
CA ARG A 17 19.91 -0.05 3.15
C ARG A 17 19.92 1.34 3.79
N GLY A 18 18.89 1.64 4.56
CA GLY A 18 18.76 2.88 5.30
C GLY A 18 17.93 3.97 4.63
N GLN A 19 17.39 3.73 3.45
CA GLN A 19 16.46 4.66 2.83
C GLN A 19 15.07 4.50 3.45
N PRO A 20 14.51 5.55 4.08
CA PRO A 20 13.20 5.45 4.70
C PRO A 20 12.09 5.39 3.65
N ALA A 21 11.02 4.67 3.96
CA ALA A 21 9.83 4.62 3.11
C ALA A 21 8.98 5.88 3.21
N LYS A 22 9.16 6.67 4.28
CA LYS A 22 8.39 7.88 4.57
C LYS A 22 6.90 7.62 4.74
N GLN A 23 6.55 6.44 5.27
CA GLN A 23 5.18 6.10 5.58
C GLN A 23 4.61 6.96 6.71
N GLN A 24 3.30 7.01 6.81
CA GLN A 24 2.59 7.55 7.96
C GLN A 24 2.30 6.42 8.95
N GLY A 25 2.66 6.62 10.22
CA GLY A 25 2.53 5.58 11.25
C GLY A 25 3.60 4.48 11.14
N ASP A 26 3.36 3.38 11.83
CA ASP A 26 4.34 2.30 11.99
C ASP A 26 4.22 1.21 10.93
N TYR A 27 3.11 1.17 10.22
CA TYR A 27 2.78 0.09 9.30
C TYR A 27 2.29 0.63 7.96
N TRP A 28 2.39 -0.21 6.95
CA TRP A 28 1.69 0.00 5.69
C TRP A 28 1.27 -1.34 5.09
N VAL A 29 0.49 -1.30 4.03
CA VAL A 29 0.14 -2.48 3.25
C VAL A 29 1.03 -2.52 2.02
N GLY A 30 1.69 -3.66 1.80
CA GLY A 30 2.57 -3.84 0.66
C GLY A 30 2.44 -5.22 0.04
N GLY A 31 2.56 -5.26 -1.29
CA GLY A 31 2.60 -6.52 -2.05
C GLY A 31 4.02 -6.97 -2.39
N TYR A 32 5.01 -6.14 -2.17
CA TYR A 32 6.40 -6.43 -2.48
C TYR A 32 7.16 -6.98 -1.27
N GLU A 33 6.83 -6.51 -0.09
CA GLU A 33 7.50 -6.84 1.16
C GLU A 33 7.02 -8.19 1.69
N ASP A 34 7.89 -8.87 2.44
CA ASP A 34 7.56 -10.13 3.10
C ASP A 34 8.05 -10.14 4.53
N ARG A 35 7.47 -9.27 5.35
CA ARG A 35 7.71 -9.22 6.78
C ARG A 35 6.39 -8.95 7.52
N PRO A 36 5.54 -9.98 7.67
CA PRO A 36 4.22 -9.80 8.27
C PRO A 36 4.26 -9.57 9.79
N THR A 37 5.34 -9.97 10.48
CA THR A 37 5.47 -9.81 11.93
C THR A 37 6.85 -9.29 12.31
N PRO A 38 7.01 -8.70 13.52
CA PRO A 38 8.32 -8.25 13.98
C PRO A 38 9.32 -9.38 14.21
N ASP A 39 8.85 -10.63 14.30
CA ASP A 39 9.71 -11.78 14.47
C ASP A 39 10.30 -12.28 13.15
N ASP A 40 9.77 -11.82 12.02
CA ASP A 40 10.31 -12.16 10.72
C ASP A 40 11.57 -11.34 10.40
N THR A 41 12.37 -11.86 9.47
CA THR A 41 13.63 -11.23 9.11
C THR A 41 13.43 -9.88 8.44
N PRO A 42 14.03 -8.78 8.95
CA PRO A 42 13.96 -7.48 8.30
C PRO A 42 14.57 -7.49 6.90
N GLY A 43 13.92 -6.79 5.97
CA GLY A 43 14.39 -6.64 4.59
C GLY A 43 13.91 -7.73 3.63
N GLU A 44 13.14 -8.70 4.10
CA GLU A 44 12.62 -9.76 3.24
C GLU A 44 11.57 -9.22 2.26
N ILE A 45 11.58 -9.78 1.05
CA ILE A 45 10.66 -9.41 -0.03
C ILE A 45 10.09 -10.65 -0.71
N GLN A 46 8.91 -10.49 -1.28
CA GLN A 46 8.30 -11.50 -2.16
C GLN A 46 8.32 -11.08 -3.64
N GLY A 47 8.73 -9.84 -3.93
CA GLY A 47 8.86 -9.34 -5.28
C GLY A 47 7.56 -8.80 -5.88
N ASP A 48 7.53 -8.64 -7.18
CA ASP A 48 6.42 -8.04 -7.94
C ASP A 48 5.35 -9.06 -8.37
N GLY A 49 5.47 -10.29 -7.96
CA GLY A 49 4.53 -11.35 -8.35
C GLY A 49 3.12 -11.24 -7.77
N PRO A 50 2.96 -10.89 -6.47
CA PRO A 50 1.63 -10.83 -5.87
C PRO A 50 0.75 -9.76 -6.49
N THR A 51 -0.51 -10.12 -6.74
CA THR A 51 -1.54 -9.22 -7.25
C THR A 51 -2.81 -9.37 -6.42
N GLY A 52 -3.66 -8.34 -6.46
CA GLY A 52 -4.93 -8.39 -5.75
C GLY A 52 -5.48 -7.01 -5.46
N THR A 53 -6.51 -6.98 -4.62
CA THR A 53 -7.17 -5.75 -4.22
C THR A 53 -7.30 -5.67 -2.70
N LEU A 54 -7.31 -4.46 -2.19
CA LEU A 54 -7.64 -4.14 -0.81
C LEU A 54 -8.83 -3.19 -0.82
N THR A 55 -9.85 -3.53 -0.05
CA THR A 55 -11.05 -2.69 0.06
C THR A 55 -11.25 -2.34 1.52
N SER A 56 -11.38 -1.04 1.81
CA SER A 56 -11.67 -0.58 3.16
C SER A 56 -13.09 -0.95 3.57
N PRO A 57 -13.38 -1.03 4.88
CA PRO A 57 -14.76 -0.97 5.35
C PRO A 57 -15.43 0.34 4.89
N PHE A 58 -16.77 0.37 4.91
CA PHE A 58 -17.51 1.61 4.67
C PHE A 58 -17.13 2.66 5.73
N PHE A 59 -17.00 3.90 5.28
CA PHE A 59 -16.76 5.02 6.17
C PHE A 59 -17.53 6.24 5.69
N GLU A 60 -17.80 7.16 6.61
CA GLU A 60 -18.50 8.40 6.30
C GLU A 60 -17.50 9.45 5.82
N ILE A 61 -17.83 10.12 4.72
CA ILE A 61 -17.03 11.23 4.20
C ILE A 61 -17.42 12.49 4.96
N THR A 62 -16.50 13.02 5.77
CA THR A 62 -16.75 14.18 6.64
C THR A 62 -15.97 15.41 6.24
N GLY A 63 -15.00 15.29 5.33
CA GLY A 63 -14.13 16.37 4.89
C GLY A 63 -14.19 16.61 3.39
N LYS A 64 -13.46 17.63 2.96
CA LYS A 64 -13.37 18.01 1.54
C LYS A 64 -12.40 17.13 0.76
N TYR A 65 -11.43 16.51 1.44
CA TYR A 65 -10.34 15.77 0.82
C TYR A 65 -10.18 14.40 1.49
N ILE A 66 -9.81 13.44 0.69
CA ILE A 66 -9.29 12.14 1.16
C ILE A 66 -7.84 12.09 0.72
N THR A 67 -6.93 11.94 1.68
CA THR A 67 -5.50 11.86 1.40
C THR A 67 -4.95 10.51 1.82
N PHE A 68 -3.98 10.01 1.07
CA PHE A 68 -3.27 8.78 1.37
C PHE A 68 -1.91 8.80 0.70
N LEU A 69 -1.02 7.93 1.19
CA LEU A 69 0.27 7.71 0.56
C LEU A 69 0.21 6.45 -0.29
N ILE A 70 0.66 6.55 -1.51
CA ILE A 70 0.73 5.43 -2.43
C ILE A 70 2.11 5.37 -3.08
N GLY A 71 2.65 4.17 -3.19
CA GLY A 71 3.94 3.94 -3.84
C GLY A 71 3.91 2.67 -4.67
N GLY A 72 4.89 2.51 -5.53
CA GLY A 72 5.03 1.33 -6.37
C GLY A 72 5.33 1.65 -7.82
N GLY A 73 4.98 0.75 -8.71
CA GLY A 73 5.09 0.97 -10.15
C GLY A 73 4.19 2.09 -10.65
N CYS A 74 4.41 2.56 -11.87
CA CYS A 74 3.76 3.74 -12.39
C CYS A 74 2.75 3.47 -13.53
N ASP A 75 2.17 2.28 -13.56
CA ASP A 75 1.08 1.96 -14.49
C ASP A 75 -0.27 2.10 -13.77
N ALA A 76 -0.92 3.26 -13.94
CA ALA A 76 -2.18 3.57 -13.28
C ALA A 76 -3.36 2.70 -13.74
N ASN A 77 -3.25 1.99 -14.85
CA ASN A 77 -4.27 1.05 -15.29
C ASN A 77 -4.21 -0.26 -14.50
N LEU A 78 -3.04 -0.61 -13.97
CA LEU A 78 -2.81 -1.83 -13.22
C LEU A 78 -2.68 -1.59 -11.72
N ILE A 79 -2.17 -0.41 -11.32
CA ILE A 79 -1.86 -0.06 -9.93
C ILE A 79 -2.51 1.27 -9.63
N HIS A 80 -3.61 1.25 -8.88
CA HIS A 80 -4.35 2.47 -8.55
C HIS A 80 -5.19 2.31 -7.28
N ALA A 81 -5.63 3.44 -6.74
CA ALA A 81 -6.62 3.51 -5.68
C ALA A 81 -7.90 4.14 -6.22
N ASP A 82 -9.04 3.57 -5.88
CA ASP A 82 -10.35 4.03 -6.31
C ASP A 82 -11.18 4.51 -5.12
N LEU A 83 -11.87 5.62 -5.29
CA LEU A 83 -12.95 6.03 -4.39
C LEU A 83 -14.26 5.48 -4.92
N ILE A 84 -14.92 4.64 -4.13
CA ILE A 84 -16.19 3.99 -4.52
C ILE A 84 -17.30 4.54 -3.63
N ILE A 85 -18.33 5.11 -4.26
CA ILE A 85 -19.51 5.62 -3.59
C ILE A 85 -20.74 4.89 -4.16
N ASP A 86 -21.52 4.29 -3.28
CA ASP A 86 -22.72 3.51 -3.66
C ASP A 86 -22.42 2.44 -4.71
N GLY A 87 -21.24 1.79 -4.60
CA GLY A 87 -20.81 0.75 -5.53
C GLY A 87 -20.29 1.23 -6.87
N VAL A 88 -20.14 2.55 -7.05
CA VAL A 88 -19.66 3.16 -8.31
C VAL A 88 -18.34 3.87 -8.05
N VAL A 89 -17.35 3.62 -8.91
CA VAL A 89 -16.07 4.34 -8.86
C VAL A 89 -16.33 5.80 -9.23
N ARG A 90 -16.04 6.71 -8.29
CA ARG A 90 -16.23 8.16 -8.48
C ARG A 90 -14.93 8.88 -8.75
N ASN A 91 -13.84 8.34 -8.26
CA ASN A 91 -12.51 8.90 -8.46
C ASN A 91 -11.49 7.77 -8.43
N SER A 92 -10.47 7.87 -9.27
CA SER A 92 -9.40 6.88 -9.34
C SER A 92 -8.07 7.59 -9.39
N GLY A 93 -7.13 7.14 -8.58
CA GLY A 93 -5.78 7.70 -8.53
C GLY A 93 -4.74 6.60 -8.50
N GLY A 94 -3.64 6.84 -9.19
CA GLY A 94 -2.50 5.95 -9.22
C GLY A 94 -1.20 6.73 -9.15
N ARG A 95 -0.09 6.01 -9.07
CA ARG A 95 1.22 6.62 -9.13
C ARG A 95 1.67 6.73 -10.58
N VAL A 96 1.98 7.96 -11.00
CA VAL A 96 2.47 8.25 -12.35
C VAL A 96 3.78 9.04 -12.25
N PHE A 97 4.76 8.59 -12.96
CA PHE A 97 6.05 9.28 -13.09
C PHE A 97 6.37 9.52 -14.55
#